data_5040e9f6f52104da05d314108ad6bb98
#
_entry.id   5040e9f6f52104da05d314108ad6bb98
#
_cell.length_a   1.000
_cell.length_b   1.000
_cell.length_c   1.000
_cell.angle_alpha   90.00
_cell.angle_beta   90.00
_cell.angle_gamma   90.00
#
_symmetry.space_group_name_H-M   'P 1'
#
loop_
_entity.id
_entity.type
_entity.pdbx_description
1 polymer ?
#
loop_
_entity_poly.entity_id
_entity_poly.type
_entity_poly.pdbx_seq_one_letter_code
_entity_poly.pdbx_strand_id
1 'polypeptide(L)'
;MKKDLKTLALARLSGFRHKTVRVPEWENVSVVLREPSAEAWYLWREVLNDGDTGDEPLSVVAKTRRNLEADVTLFCDVLCDTDLQRVFTADDREQVLVVYGPVHARLLRQALELIADAEAARKK
;
A
#
# COMPACT_ATOMS: atom_id res chain seq x y z
N MET A 1 -20.48 11.40 23.61
CA MET A 1 -20.18 12.77 23.15
C MET A 1 -19.76 12.77 21.71
N LYS A 2 -20.42 13.55 20.86
CA LYS A 2 -20.07 13.63 19.46
C LYS A 2 -18.83 14.53 19.30
N LYS A 3 -17.82 14.02 18.57
CA LYS A 3 -16.71 14.86 18.17
C LYS A 3 -17.19 15.79 17.07
N ASP A 4 -16.64 17.00 17.02
CA ASP A 4 -17.00 17.91 15.96
C ASP A 4 -16.40 17.46 14.62
N LEU A 5 -16.92 17.98 13.54
CA LEU A 5 -16.51 17.60 12.20
C LEU A 5 -15.03 17.88 11.95
N LYS A 6 -14.54 19.02 12.43
CA LYS A 6 -13.14 19.37 12.25
C LYS A 6 -12.22 18.36 12.92
N THR A 7 -12.53 17.94 14.15
CA THR A 7 -11.76 16.93 14.85
C THR A 7 -11.75 15.61 14.09
N LEU A 8 -12.91 15.18 13.61
CA LEU A 8 -13.02 13.94 12.84
C LEU A 8 -12.25 14.02 11.53
N ALA A 9 -12.32 15.14 10.82
CA ALA A 9 -11.66 15.30 9.54
C ALA A 9 -10.15 15.40 9.67
N LEU A 10 -9.65 15.85 10.81
CA LEU A 10 -8.22 15.98 11.05
C LEU A 10 -7.63 14.77 11.77
N ALA A 11 -8.46 13.82 12.17
CA ALA A 11 -7.96 12.62 12.85
C ALA A 11 -7.07 11.82 11.90
N ARG A 12 -6.12 11.09 12.49
CA ARG A 12 -5.19 10.29 11.72
C ARG A 12 -5.94 9.25 10.88
N LEU A 13 -5.58 9.14 9.62
CA LEU A 13 -6.20 8.24 8.64
C LEU A 13 -7.67 8.55 8.35
N SER A 14 -8.15 9.77 8.70
CA SER A 14 -9.54 10.13 8.43
C SER A 14 -9.88 10.17 6.95
N GLY A 15 -8.87 10.37 6.09
CA GLY A 15 -9.07 10.39 4.64
C GLY A 15 -8.92 9.02 3.97
N PHE A 16 -8.73 7.96 4.74
CA PHE A 16 -8.48 6.63 4.21
C PHE A 16 -9.38 5.60 4.84
N ARG A 17 -9.81 4.63 4.02
CA ARG A 17 -10.39 3.42 4.59
C ARG A 17 -9.23 2.55 5.10
N HIS A 18 -9.43 1.93 6.24
CA HIS A 18 -8.39 1.08 6.83
C HIS A 18 -9.04 -0.05 7.62
N LYS A 19 -8.25 -1.09 7.88
CA LYS A 19 -8.70 -2.22 8.69
C LYS A 19 -7.50 -2.80 9.45
N THR A 20 -7.79 -3.43 10.58
CA THR A 20 -6.78 -4.13 11.36
C THR A 20 -6.76 -5.60 10.93
N VAL A 21 -5.57 -6.12 10.69
CA VAL A 21 -5.37 -7.50 10.23
C VAL A 21 -4.33 -8.15 11.13
N ARG A 22 -4.56 -9.42 11.48
CA ARG A 22 -3.56 -10.21 12.19
C ARG A 22 -2.71 -10.96 11.18
N VAL A 23 -1.40 -11.01 11.42
CA VAL A 23 -0.46 -11.68 10.54
C VAL A 23 0.14 -12.88 11.28
N PRO A 24 -0.41 -14.08 11.08
CA PRO A 24 0.10 -15.26 11.78
C PRO A 24 1.57 -15.55 11.51
N GLU A 25 2.02 -15.28 10.29
CA GLU A 25 3.41 -15.51 9.89
C GLU A 25 4.40 -14.59 10.58
N TRP A 26 3.93 -13.49 11.16
CA TRP A 26 4.74 -12.50 11.85
C TRP A 26 4.38 -12.51 13.35
N GLU A 27 4.42 -13.69 13.95
CA GLU A 27 4.16 -13.89 15.38
C GLU A 27 2.78 -13.38 15.82
N ASN A 28 1.78 -13.52 14.94
CA ASN A 28 0.41 -13.07 15.19
C ASN A 28 0.29 -11.58 15.49
N VAL A 29 1.24 -10.78 15.00
CA VAL A 29 1.17 -9.33 15.19
C VAL A 29 -0.06 -8.76 14.49
N SER A 30 -0.65 -7.73 15.10
CA SER A 30 -1.72 -6.98 14.45
C SER A 30 -1.13 -5.77 13.73
N VAL A 31 -1.58 -5.57 12.50
CA VAL A 31 -1.16 -4.41 11.69
C VAL A 31 -2.39 -3.71 11.18
N VAL A 32 -2.25 -2.45 10.79
CA VAL A 32 -3.33 -1.69 10.16
C VAL A 32 -2.96 -1.48 8.70
N LEU A 33 -3.89 -1.84 7.82
CA LEU A 33 -3.76 -1.64 6.38
C LEU A 33 -4.70 -0.52 5.98
N ARG A 34 -4.22 0.41 5.16
CA ARG A 34 -5.06 1.48 4.62
C ARG A 34 -4.96 1.56 3.12
N GLU A 35 -5.89 2.29 2.53
CA GLU A 35 -5.82 2.56 1.09
C GLU A 35 -4.53 3.31 0.75
N PRO A 36 -3.96 3.09 -0.44
CA PRO A 36 -2.78 3.84 -0.87
C PRO A 36 -3.09 5.33 -0.99
N SER A 37 -2.12 6.17 -0.66
CA SER A 37 -2.23 7.61 -0.83
C SER A 37 -2.09 7.99 -2.31
N ALA A 38 -2.48 9.23 -2.64
CA ALA A 38 -2.30 9.75 -4.00
C ALA A 38 -0.82 9.79 -4.37
N GLU A 39 0.04 10.13 -3.41
CA GLU A 39 1.48 10.11 -3.65
C GLU A 39 1.98 8.72 -3.99
N ALA A 40 1.51 7.70 -3.28
CA ALA A 40 1.90 6.31 -3.55
C ALA A 40 1.47 5.87 -4.94
N TRP A 41 0.27 6.24 -5.38
CA TRP A 41 -0.19 5.94 -6.73
C TRP A 41 0.65 6.62 -7.78
N TYR A 42 1.06 7.87 -7.52
CA TYR A 42 1.94 8.60 -8.44
C TYR A 42 3.29 7.89 -8.56
N LEU A 43 3.90 7.51 -7.44
CA LEU A 43 5.17 6.81 -7.43
C LEU A 43 5.06 5.45 -8.10
N TRP A 44 3.97 4.74 -7.88
CA TRP A 44 3.69 3.46 -8.52
C TRP A 44 3.70 3.60 -10.05
N ARG A 45 3.02 4.63 -10.55
CA ARG A 45 2.99 4.92 -11.99
C ARG A 45 4.38 5.25 -12.52
N GLU A 46 5.14 6.04 -11.78
CA GLU A 46 6.49 6.39 -12.19
C GLU A 46 7.37 5.14 -12.31
N VAL A 47 7.26 4.22 -11.35
CA VAL A 47 8.02 2.97 -11.40
C VAL A 47 7.64 2.15 -12.62
N LEU A 48 6.34 2.04 -12.92
CA LEU A 48 5.88 1.26 -14.07
C LEU A 48 6.29 1.88 -15.40
N ASN A 49 6.42 3.20 -15.46
CA ASN A 49 6.83 3.90 -16.68
C ASN A 49 8.35 4.01 -16.81
N ASP A 50 9.08 3.74 -15.73
CA ASP A 50 10.53 3.80 -15.75
C ASP A 50 11.07 2.68 -16.66
N GLY A 51 11.97 3.05 -17.56
CA GLY A 51 12.50 2.10 -18.53
C GLY A 51 11.69 1.97 -19.80
N ASP A 52 10.52 2.62 -19.88
CA ASP A 52 9.71 2.64 -21.09
C ASP A 52 10.15 3.80 -21.97
N THR A 53 11.45 3.85 -22.25
CA THR A 53 12.09 4.99 -22.89
C THR A 53 12.62 4.71 -24.27
N GLY A 54 12.31 3.57 -24.84
CA GLY A 54 12.89 3.23 -26.11
C GLY A 54 12.01 2.37 -26.98
N ASP A 55 12.53 2.12 -28.15
CA ASP A 55 11.85 1.30 -29.15
C ASP A 55 11.95 -0.21 -28.81
N GLU A 56 12.74 -0.56 -27.78
CA GLU A 56 12.91 -1.96 -27.42
C GLU A 56 12.07 -2.31 -26.18
N PRO A 57 11.26 -3.37 -26.28
CA PRO A 57 10.50 -3.82 -25.12
C PRO A 57 11.42 -4.35 -24.04
N LEU A 58 11.03 -4.15 -22.77
CA LEU A 58 11.77 -4.71 -21.65
C LEU A 58 11.74 -6.24 -21.69
N SER A 59 12.82 -6.86 -21.23
CA SER A 59 12.86 -8.31 -21.07
C SER A 59 11.83 -8.73 -20.00
N VAL A 60 11.51 -10.02 -19.98
CA VAL A 60 10.60 -10.58 -18.98
C VAL A 60 11.13 -10.33 -17.58
N VAL A 61 12.45 -10.50 -17.38
CA VAL A 61 13.07 -10.29 -16.07
C VAL A 61 12.95 -8.84 -15.66
N ALA A 62 13.21 -7.90 -16.56
CA ALA A 62 13.11 -6.47 -16.26
C ALA A 62 11.68 -6.05 -15.95
N LYS A 63 10.70 -6.58 -16.67
CA LYS A 63 9.29 -6.30 -16.40
C LYS A 63 8.86 -6.83 -15.04
N THR A 64 9.28 -8.05 -14.70
CA THR A 64 8.96 -8.65 -13.42
C THR A 64 9.53 -7.84 -12.28
N ARG A 65 10.79 -7.42 -12.40
CA ARG A 65 11.43 -6.60 -11.39
C ARG A 65 10.73 -5.25 -11.23
N ARG A 66 10.38 -4.61 -12.34
CA ARG A 66 9.67 -3.35 -12.32
C ARG A 66 8.31 -3.48 -11.62
N ASN A 67 7.57 -4.54 -11.92
CA ASN A 67 6.28 -4.78 -11.29
C ASN A 67 6.43 -5.01 -9.79
N LEU A 68 7.48 -5.74 -9.40
CA LEU A 68 7.76 -5.98 -7.99
C LEU A 68 8.10 -4.67 -7.26
N GLU A 69 8.92 -3.82 -7.88
CA GLU A 69 9.25 -2.52 -7.29
C GLU A 69 8.02 -1.64 -7.14
N ALA A 70 7.10 -1.69 -8.11
CA ALA A 70 5.84 -0.96 -8.02
C ALA A 70 4.99 -1.45 -6.85
N ASP A 71 4.89 -2.77 -6.67
CA ASP A 71 4.14 -3.34 -5.56
C ASP A 71 4.75 -2.96 -4.21
N VAL A 72 6.07 -2.99 -4.11
CA VAL A 72 6.77 -2.59 -2.89
C VAL A 72 6.48 -1.13 -2.56
N THR A 73 6.42 -0.27 -3.58
CA THR A 73 6.10 1.14 -3.38
C THR A 73 4.73 1.31 -2.70
N LEU A 74 3.73 0.58 -3.17
CA LEU A 74 2.40 0.61 -2.56
C LEU A 74 2.40 -0.03 -1.18
N PHE A 75 3.09 -1.17 -1.03
CA PHE A 75 3.14 -1.87 0.25
C PHE A 75 3.71 -0.98 1.36
N CYS A 76 4.80 -0.28 1.09
CA CYS A 76 5.42 0.59 2.09
C CYS A 76 4.50 1.75 2.48
N ASP A 77 3.57 2.14 1.61
CA ASP A 77 2.63 3.20 1.91
C ASP A 77 1.44 2.72 2.75
N VAL A 78 0.95 1.50 2.50
CA VAL A 78 -0.30 1.04 3.10
C VAL A 78 -0.14 0.39 4.46
N LEU A 79 1.06 -0.08 4.81
CA LEU A 79 1.27 -0.78 6.08
C LEU A 79 1.50 0.20 7.21
N CYS A 80 0.63 0.12 8.22
CA CYS A 80 0.72 0.94 9.44
C CYS A 80 0.74 0.05 10.67
N ASP A 81 1.26 0.60 11.77
CA ASP A 81 1.18 -0.07 13.06
C ASP A 81 -0.20 0.22 13.70
N THR A 82 -0.43 -0.36 14.89
CA THR A 82 -1.71 -0.18 15.57
C THR A 82 -1.90 1.23 16.12
N ASP A 83 -0.85 2.05 16.11
CA ASP A 83 -0.94 3.47 16.43
C ASP A 83 -1.25 4.32 15.19
N LEU A 84 -1.54 3.67 14.07
CA LEU A 84 -1.90 4.28 12.79
C LEU A 84 -0.74 5.05 12.16
N GLN A 85 0.49 4.66 12.46
CA GLN A 85 1.68 5.27 11.86
C GLN A 85 2.29 4.33 10.83
N ARG A 86 2.78 4.91 9.75
CA ARG A 86 3.44 4.11 8.71
C ARG A 86 4.67 3.41 9.29
N VAL A 87 4.81 2.14 8.98
CA VAL A 87 5.95 1.34 9.44
C VAL A 87 7.19 1.63 8.61
N PHE A 88 7.01 1.88 7.31
CA PHE A 88 8.12 2.06 6.38
C PHE A 88 8.11 3.46 5.77
N THR A 89 9.32 3.94 5.46
CA THR A 89 9.53 5.18 4.70
C THR A 89 10.03 4.81 3.31
N ALA A 90 10.22 5.84 2.46
CA ALA A 90 10.78 5.63 1.13
C ALA A 90 12.17 5.00 1.17
N ASP A 91 12.93 5.30 2.24
CA ASP A 91 14.28 4.76 2.39
C ASP A 91 14.31 3.26 2.69
N ASP A 92 13.19 2.69 3.10
CA ASP A 92 13.09 1.27 3.44
C ASP A 92 12.74 0.39 2.25
N ARG A 93 12.42 0.98 1.10
CA ARG A 93 11.92 0.22 -0.05
C ARG A 93 12.88 -0.86 -0.53
N GLU A 94 14.16 -0.58 -0.56
CA GLU A 94 15.12 -1.57 -1.02
C GLU A 94 15.18 -2.78 -0.09
N GLN A 95 15.08 -2.57 1.21
CA GLN A 95 15.07 -3.65 2.18
C GLN A 95 13.81 -4.50 2.02
N VAL A 96 12.67 -3.87 1.82
CA VAL A 96 11.42 -4.58 1.62
C VAL A 96 11.45 -5.37 0.32
N LEU A 97 12.03 -4.80 -0.72
CA LEU A 97 12.16 -5.45 -2.02
C LEU A 97 12.88 -6.79 -1.93
N VAL A 98 13.93 -6.84 -1.12
CA VAL A 98 14.74 -8.05 -0.94
C VAL A 98 13.94 -9.18 -0.30
N VAL A 99 13.02 -8.85 0.62
CA VAL A 99 12.27 -9.86 1.38
C VAL A 99 10.81 -10.00 0.94
N TYR A 100 10.40 -9.22 -0.06
CA TYR A 100 9.00 -9.20 -0.48
C TYR A 100 8.56 -10.59 -0.95
N GLY A 101 7.50 -11.08 -0.34
CA GLY A 101 7.01 -12.42 -0.63
C GLY A 101 5.50 -12.51 -0.52
N PRO A 102 4.95 -13.75 -0.51
CA PRO A 102 3.50 -13.96 -0.51
C PRO A 102 2.76 -13.31 0.66
N VAL A 103 3.38 -13.23 1.83
CA VAL A 103 2.75 -12.57 2.98
C VAL A 103 2.58 -11.09 2.70
N HIS A 104 3.63 -10.43 2.21
CA HIS A 104 3.58 -9.01 1.82
C HIS A 104 2.54 -8.78 0.73
N ALA A 105 2.53 -9.63 -0.29
CA ALA A 105 1.59 -9.50 -1.41
C ALA A 105 0.15 -9.67 -0.94
N ARG A 106 -0.10 -10.58 0.00
CA ARG A 106 -1.43 -10.80 0.56
C ARG A 106 -1.91 -9.54 1.30
N LEU A 107 -1.03 -8.95 2.10
CA LEU A 107 -1.38 -7.73 2.85
C LEU A 107 -1.67 -6.57 1.90
N LEU A 108 -0.86 -6.40 0.86
CA LEU A 108 -1.11 -5.38 -0.14
C LEU A 108 -2.47 -5.59 -0.80
N ARG A 109 -2.78 -6.82 -1.20
CA ARG A 109 -4.07 -7.13 -1.82
C ARG A 109 -5.22 -6.78 -0.90
N GLN A 110 -5.10 -7.09 0.40
CA GLN A 110 -6.14 -6.76 1.37
C GLN A 110 -6.33 -5.24 1.50
N ALA A 111 -5.25 -4.48 1.42
CA ALA A 111 -5.35 -3.01 1.42
C ALA A 111 -6.08 -2.50 0.17
N LEU A 112 -5.78 -3.09 -0.98
CA LEU A 112 -6.43 -2.69 -2.24
C LEU A 112 -7.91 -3.08 -2.28
N GLU A 113 -8.30 -4.14 -1.57
CA GLU A 113 -9.71 -4.54 -1.47
C GLU A 113 -10.56 -3.47 -0.79
N LEU A 114 -9.96 -2.62 0.02
CA LEU A 114 -10.69 -1.52 0.66
C LEU A 114 -11.28 -0.56 -0.39
N ILE A 115 -10.59 -0.37 -1.50
CA ILE A 115 -11.07 0.47 -2.60
C ILE A 115 -12.29 -0.17 -3.26
N ALA A 116 -12.22 -1.47 -3.53
CA ALA A 116 -13.31 -2.21 -4.14
C ALA A 116 -14.56 -2.20 -3.25
N ASP A 117 -14.38 -2.37 -1.94
CA ASP A 117 -15.50 -2.34 -1.00
C ASP A 117 -16.16 -0.96 -0.98
N ALA A 118 -15.35 0.11 -1.08
CA ALA A 118 -15.88 1.47 -1.13
C ALA A 118 -16.75 1.70 -2.37
N GLU A 119 -16.29 1.20 -3.52
CA GLU A 119 -17.05 1.33 -4.77
C GLU A 119 -18.32 0.51 -4.73
N ALA A 120 -18.26 -0.70 -4.18
CA ALA A 120 -19.45 -1.55 -4.05
C ALA A 120 -20.50 -0.89 -3.17
N ALA A 121 -20.09 -0.26 -2.07
CA ALA A 121 -21.00 0.45 -1.18
C ALA A 121 -21.65 1.66 -1.87
N ARG A 122 -20.88 2.33 -2.74
CA ARG A 122 -21.36 3.51 -3.45
C ARG A 122 -22.45 3.17 -4.47
N LYS A 123 -22.40 1.97 -5.03
CA LYS A 123 -23.35 1.52 -6.06
C LYS A 123 -24.73 1.11 -5.52
N LYS A 124 -24.87 1.01 -4.21
CA LYS A 124 -26.14 0.66 -3.60
C LYS A 124 -27.03 1.93 -3.41
#